data_243de8a646b77771f9d48cf445408425
#
_entry.id   243de8a646b77771f9d48cf445408425
#
_cell.length_a   1.000
_cell.length_b   1.000
_cell.length_c   1.000
_cell.angle_alpha   90.00
_cell.angle_beta   90.00
_cell.angle_gamma   90.00
#
_symmetry.space_group_name_H-M   'P 1'
#
loop_
_entity.id
_entity.type
_entity.pdbx_description
1 polymer ?
#
loop_
_entity_poly.entity_id
_entity_poly.type
_entity_poly.pdbx_seq_one_letter_code
_entity_poly.pdbx_strand_id
1 'polypeptide(L)'
;VGELAAILSSDGVLGVVDIGGVPAKNMLSMRKDLRSSMSITMAKKTLMRLAWEQSGRSMGDFDTLLDGAIQPAIVHTDSMNAFQLFSELEKTRQGRAAKAGEISPIDIVVEQGPTQFGPGPIVGEFNAVGIPAKIDKGKVAIQKTTTVVEQGEVISADLGIMLAKLGINPIEIGIILTGAIEDGFLFEADSLDLDTDGFRTDIITATSGAFNLACNIRWFSSQTMPTLLAKASGEAMSVAVEAGITNDVTIPLFVSRANARWPSRAS
;
A
#
# COMPACT_ATOMS: atom_id res chain seq x y z
N VAL A 1 -12.99 7.63 34.46
CA VAL A 1 -11.58 7.29 34.73
C VAL A 1 -11.46 5.81 35.05
N GLY A 2 -12.33 5.25 35.91
CA GLY A 2 -12.27 3.84 36.28
C GLY A 2 -12.40 2.85 35.11
N GLU A 3 -13.32 3.08 34.17
CA GLU A 3 -13.45 2.25 32.95
C GLU A 3 -12.22 2.35 32.06
N LEU A 4 -11.65 3.56 31.91
CA LEU A 4 -10.41 3.76 31.15
C LEU A 4 -9.23 3.06 31.82
N ALA A 5 -9.12 3.17 33.14
CA ALA A 5 -8.06 2.48 33.90
C ALA A 5 -8.17 0.96 33.78
N ALA A 6 -9.38 0.41 33.73
CA ALA A 6 -9.60 -1.02 33.51
C ALA A 6 -9.15 -1.47 32.11
N ILE A 7 -9.43 -0.69 31.07
CA ILE A 7 -8.96 -0.96 29.70
C ILE A 7 -7.43 -0.85 29.62
N LEU A 8 -6.85 0.17 30.25
CA LEU A 8 -5.40 0.38 30.27
C LEU A 8 -4.62 -0.65 31.12
N SER A 9 -5.30 -1.33 32.05
CA SER A 9 -4.72 -2.40 32.88
C SER A 9 -4.93 -3.79 32.28
N SER A 10 -5.78 -3.92 31.24
CA SER A 10 -6.02 -5.22 30.62
C SER A 10 -4.80 -5.70 29.85
N ASP A 11 -4.67 -7.01 29.72
CA ASP A 11 -3.68 -7.64 28.86
C ASP A 11 -4.07 -7.39 27.40
N GLY A 12 -3.09 -7.43 26.49
CA GLY A 12 -3.29 -7.19 25.07
C GLY A 12 -2.59 -5.94 24.55
N VAL A 13 -2.88 -5.58 23.30
CA VAL A 13 -2.28 -4.43 22.63
C VAL A 13 -3.10 -3.17 22.91
N LEU A 14 -2.41 -2.14 23.38
CA LEU A 14 -2.95 -0.80 23.59
C LEU A 14 -2.38 0.13 22.53
N GLY A 15 -3.22 0.71 21.67
CA GLY A 15 -2.82 1.71 20.70
C GLY A 15 -3.34 3.09 21.08
N VAL A 16 -2.54 4.12 20.83
CA VAL A 16 -3.00 5.52 20.80
C VAL A 16 -3.17 5.91 19.35
N VAL A 17 -4.36 6.35 18.99
CA VAL A 17 -4.70 6.74 17.63
C VAL A 17 -5.13 8.20 17.58
N ASP A 18 -4.83 8.87 16.49
CA ASP A 18 -5.39 10.17 16.14
C ASP A 18 -6.59 9.99 15.21
N ILE A 19 -7.71 10.58 15.58
CA ILE A 19 -8.94 10.61 14.80
C ILE A 19 -9.24 12.02 14.26
N GLY A 20 -8.25 12.89 14.30
CA GLY A 20 -8.37 14.28 13.85
C GLY A 20 -8.80 14.38 12.39
N GLY A 21 -9.78 15.26 12.11
CA GLY A 21 -10.25 15.51 10.74
C GLY A 21 -11.18 14.45 10.14
N VAL A 22 -11.46 13.34 10.84
CA VAL A 22 -12.38 12.31 10.35
C VAL A 22 -13.83 12.77 10.49
N PRO A 23 -14.64 12.81 9.40
CA PRO A 23 -16.06 13.16 9.49
C PRO A 23 -16.83 12.14 10.36
N ALA A 24 -17.79 12.60 11.16
CA ALA A 24 -18.55 11.75 12.08
C ALA A 24 -19.22 10.55 11.40
N LYS A 25 -19.68 10.70 10.17
CA LYS A 25 -20.28 9.62 9.37
C LYS A 25 -19.27 8.50 9.09
N ASN A 26 -18.04 8.87 8.69
CA ASN A 26 -16.99 7.91 8.39
C ASN A 26 -16.50 7.24 9.68
N MET A 27 -16.38 7.99 10.77
CA MET A 27 -16.02 7.45 12.07
C MET A 27 -17.01 6.40 12.57
N LEU A 28 -18.31 6.61 12.35
CA LEU A 28 -19.35 5.62 12.71
C LEU A 28 -19.23 4.32 11.90
N SER A 29 -18.97 4.42 10.59
CA SER A 29 -18.78 3.23 9.75
C SER A 29 -17.50 2.49 10.16
N MET A 30 -16.37 3.18 10.30
CA MET A 30 -15.09 2.60 10.73
C MET A 30 -15.23 1.89 12.10
N ARG A 31 -15.89 2.51 13.07
CA ARG A 31 -16.16 1.87 14.38
C ARG A 31 -17.05 0.64 14.27
N LYS A 32 -17.99 0.62 13.35
CA LYS A 32 -18.85 -0.54 13.12
C LYS A 32 -18.05 -1.70 12.53
N ASP A 33 -17.20 -1.41 11.56
CA ASP A 33 -16.39 -2.41 10.86
C ASP A 33 -15.30 -3.00 11.78
N LEU A 34 -14.69 -2.16 12.61
CA LEU A 34 -13.63 -2.55 13.55
C LEU A 34 -14.12 -3.12 14.89
N ARG A 35 -15.40 -2.99 15.20
CA ARG A 35 -15.97 -3.39 16.50
C ARG A 35 -15.80 -4.88 16.84
N SER A 36 -15.66 -5.72 15.82
CA SER A 36 -15.48 -7.16 16.01
C SER A 36 -14.05 -7.53 16.42
N SER A 37 -13.09 -6.66 16.15
CA SER A 37 -11.65 -6.95 16.30
C SER A 37 -10.96 -6.06 17.33
N MET A 38 -11.48 -4.86 17.58
CA MET A 38 -10.90 -3.91 18.53
C MET A 38 -11.95 -2.99 19.16
N SER A 39 -11.63 -2.44 20.33
CA SER A 39 -12.44 -1.43 21.01
C SER A 39 -11.78 -0.06 20.86
N ILE A 40 -12.56 0.95 20.44
CA ILE A 40 -12.07 2.33 20.29
C ILE A 40 -12.78 3.21 21.31
N THR A 41 -12.02 3.76 22.24
CA THR A 41 -12.51 4.61 23.33
C THR A 41 -11.93 6.02 23.21
N MET A 42 -12.80 7.00 23.08
CA MET A 42 -12.42 8.41 23.01
C MET A 42 -12.47 9.06 24.40
N ALA A 43 -11.42 9.76 24.77
CA ALA A 43 -11.38 10.53 26.00
C ALA A 43 -10.50 11.78 25.84
N LYS A 44 -10.60 12.70 26.81
CA LYS A 44 -9.68 13.86 26.84
C LYS A 44 -8.29 13.42 27.28
N LYS A 45 -7.22 14.02 26.72
CA LYS A 45 -5.83 13.75 27.08
C LYS A 45 -5.59 13.70 28.59
N THR A 46 -6.13 14.67 29.32
CA THR A 46 -6.02 14.73 30.79
C THR A 46 -6.64 13.51 31.50
N LEU A 47 -7.77 13.00 31.00
CA LEU A 47 -8.42 11.82 31.57
C LEU A 47 -7.64 10.54 31.25
N MET A 48 -7.04 10.48 30.06
CA MET A 48 -6.17 9.38 29.65
C MET A 48 -4.92 9.31 30.55
N ARG A 49 -4.26 10.47 30.79
CA ARG A 49 -3.12 10.56 31.70
C ARG A 49 -3.45 10.09 33.12
N LEU A 50 -4.55 10.60 33.68
CA LEU A 50 -4.99 10.19 35.02
C LEU A 50 -5.34 8.68 35.09
N ALA A 51 -5.93 8.13 34.05
CA ALA A 51 -6.24 6.71 34.00
C ALA A 51 -4.96 5.86 33.87
N TRP A 52 -3.97 6.34 33.13
CA TRP A 52 -2.66 5.69 33.00
C TRP A 52 -1.89 5.68 34.33
N GLU A 53 -1.85 6.81 35.05
CA GLU A 53 -1.28 6.87 36.40
C GLU A 53 -1.92 5.85 37.37
N GLN A 54 -3.25 5.71 37.28
CA GLN A 54 -3.99 4.75 38.09
C GLN A 54 -3.69 3.28 37.73
N SER A 55 -3.25 3.01 36.50
CA SER A 55 -2.83 1.67 36.05
C SER A 55 -1.46 1.24 36.58
N GLY A 56 -0.69 2.16 37.20
CA GLY A 56 0.62 1.90 37.79
C GLY A 56 1.76 1.70 36.78
N ARG A 57 1.55 2.03 35.50
CA ARG A 57 2.55 1.93 34.42
C ARG A 57 3.38 3.22 34.33
N SER A 58 4.60 3.13 33.74
CA SER A 58 5.48 4.30 33.56
C SER A 58 4.85 5.35 32.64
N MET A 59 4.95 6.64 33.01
CA MET A 59 4.30 7.76 32.28
C MET A 59 5.03 8.16 31.00
N GLY A 60 6.36 8.00 30.95
CA GLY A 60 7.19 8.63 29.92
C GLY A 60 6.80 8.27 28.48
N ASP A 61 6.51 7.01 28.23
CA ASP A 61 6.25 6.51 26.89
C ASP A 61 4.83 6.86 26.38
N PHE A 62 3.87 6.89 27.31
CA PHE A 62 2.49 7.22 26.98
C PHE A 62 2.26 8.70 26.68
N ASP A 63 3.02 9.60 27.32
CA ASP A 63 2.94 11.03 27.07
C ASP A 63 3.43 11.39 25.67
N THR A 64 4.51 10.78 25.20
CA THR A 64 5.01 10.95 23.81
C THR A 64 3.96 10.59 22.78
N LEU A 65 3.24 9.47 22.99
CA LEU A 65 2.15 9.04 22.10
C LEU A 65 0.97 10.01 22.08
N LEU A 66 0.59 10.51 23.27
CA LEU A 66 -0.52 11.46 23.39
C LEU A 66 -0.23 12.82 22.77
N ASP A 67 1.02 13.29 22.89
CA ASP A 67 1.41 14.62 22.36
C ASP A 67 1.45 14.61 20.83
N GLY A 68 1.74 13.48 20.20
CA GLY A 68 1.70 13.29 18.75
C GLY A 68 0.28 13.35 18.15
N ALA A 69 -0.77 13.11 18.93
CA ALA A 69 -2.14 13.11 18.43
C ALA A 69 -2.88 14.43 18.64
N ILE A 70 -3.64 14.90 17.65
CA ILE A 70 -4.51 16.08 17.76
C ILE A 70 -5.78 15.73 18.54
N GLN A 71 -6.44 14.66 18.15
CA GLN A 71 -7.65 14.12 18.80
C GLN A 71 -7.43 12.66 19.19
N PRO A 72 -6.77 12.38 20.33
CA PRO A 72 -6.41 11.03 20.72
C PRO A 72 -7.63 10.18 21.07
N ALA A 73 -7.57 8.93 20.68
CA ALA A 73 -8.43 7.86 21.17
C ALA A 73 -7.55 6.66 21.56
N ILE A 74 -8.04 5.84 22.46
CA ILE A 74 -7.39 4.60 22.87
C ILE A 74 -8.04 3.46 22.12
N VAL A 75 -7.22 2.63 21.50
CA VAL A 75 -7.61 1.36 20.88
C VAL A 75 -7.06 0.24 21.74
N HIS A 76 -7.91 -0.74 22.03
CA HIS A 76 -7.53 -1.95 22.74
C HIS A 76 -7.96 -3.18 21.95
N THR A 77 -7.07 -4.15 21.86
CA THR A 77 -7.34 -5.45 21.23
C THR A 77 -6.60 -6.57 21.94
N ASP A 78 -7.30 -7.72 22.12
CA ASP A 78 -6.74 -8.95 22.67
C ASP A 78 -6.44 -9.99 21.58
N SER A 79 -6.90 -9.73 20.35
CA SER A 79 -6.86 -10.70 19.23
C SER A 79 -5.76 -10.46 18.22
N MET A 80 -5.11 -9.28 18.25
CA MET A 80 -4.14 -8.85 17.26
C MET A 80 -2.88 -8.31 17.94
N ASN A 81 -1.72 -8.46 17.29
CA ASN A 81 -0.47 -7.80 17.70
C ASN A 81 -0.41 -6.35 17.17
N ALA A 82 0.59 -5.57 17.62
CA ALA A 82 0.76 -4.16 17.24
C ALA A 82 0.87 -3.96 15.71
N PHE A 83 1.56 -4.86 15.00
CA PHE A 83 1.72 -4.77 13.54
C PHE A 83 0.42 -5.06 12.78
N GLN A 84 -0.36 -6.04 13.25
CA GLN A 84 -1.67 -6.33 12.67
C GLN A 84 -2.65 -5.19 12.94
N LEU A 85 -2.60 -4.62 14.15
CA LEU A 85 -3.39 -3.44 14.50
C LEU A 85 -3.09 -2.27 13.56
N PHE A 86 -1.80 -1.98 13.32
CA PHE A 86 -1.38 -0.94 12.38
C PHE A 86 -1.93 -1.21 10.97
N SER A 87 -1.73 -2.42 10.44
CA SER A 87 -2.21 -2.80 9.10
C SER A 87 -3.73 -2.72 8.96
N GLU A 88 -4.51 -3.08 9.99
CA GLU A 88 -5.96 -2.95 9.95
C GLU A 88 -6.42 -1.49 10.00
N LEU A 89 -5.73 -0.66 10.77
CA LEU A 89 -6.02 0.78 10.81
C LEU A 89 -5.64 1.47 9.50
N GLU A 90 -4.52 1.09 8.87
CA GLU A 90 -4.13 1.57 7.53
C GLU A 90 -5.23 1.32 6.48
N LYS A 91 -5.87 0.17 6.49
CA LYS A 91 -6.99 -0.14 5.58
C LYS A 91 -8.19 0.79 5.75
N THR A 92 -8.30 1.46 6.90
CA THR A 92 -9.37 2.44 7.12
C THR A 92 -9.10 3.80 6.50
N ARG A 93 -7.86 4.05 6.02
CA ARG A 93 -7.53 5.31 5.36
C ARG A 93 -8.34 5.48 4.09
N GLN A 94 -8.95 6.63 3.95
CA GLN A 94 -9.75 7.02 2.81
C GLN A 94 -9.35 8.42 2.37
N GLY A 95 -9.20 8.61 1.06
CA GLY A 95 -9.00 9.94 0.52
C GLY A 95 -10.29 10.76 0.62
N ARG A 96 -10.20 12.01 1.05
CA ARG A 96 -11.27 12.99 0.95
C ARG A 96 -10.87 14.18 0.09
N ALA A 97 -11.87 14.83 -0.48
CA ALA A 97 -11.67 16.08 -1.19
C ALA A 97 -11.09 17.15 -0.25
N ALA A 98 -10.10 17.89 -0.76
CA ALA A 98 -9.51 19.01 -0.04
C ALA A 98 -10.50 20.17 0.08
N LYS A 99 -10.47 20.85 1.22
CA LYS A 99 -11.20 22.09 1.43
C LYS A 99 -10.30 23.28 1.09
N ALA A 100 -10.95 24.39 0.77
CA ALA A 100 -10.24 25.65 0.56
C ALA A 100 -9.40 26.04 1.78
N GLY A 101 -8.12 26.38 1.56
CA GLY A 101 -7.22 26.80 2.61
C GLY A 101 -6.53 25.65 3.38
N GLU A 102 -6.77 24.40 3.03
CA GLU A 102 -6.02 23.27 3.60
C GLU A 102 -4.63 23.16 2.95
N ILE A 103 -3.66 22.73 3.75
CA ILE A 103 -2.28 22.49 3.30
C ILE A 103 -2.22 21.06 2.72
N SER A 104 -1.59 20.91 1.56
CA SER A 104 -1.41 19.60 0.96
C SER A 104 -0.35 18.79 1.72
N PRO A 105 -0.67 17.57 2.18
CA PRO A 105 0.29 16.69 2.83
C PRO A 105 1.27 16.02 1.85
N ILE A 106 0.92 15.96 0.57
CA ILE A 106 1.69 15.33 -0.51
C ILE A 106 1.64 16.20 -1.77
N ASP A 107 2.54 15.91 -2.71
CA ASP A 107 2.47 16.50 -4.04
C ASP A 107 1.21 16.02 -4.77
N ILE A 108 0.39 16.96 -5.23
CA ILE A 108 -0.81 16.62 -6.01
C ILE A 108 -0.46 16.64 -7.47
N VAL A 109 -0.37 15.44 -8.05
CA VAL A 109 -0.09 15.24 -9.47
C VAL A 109 -1.37 14.85 -10.21
N VAL A 110 -1.67 15.58 -11.26
CA VAL A 110 -2.78 15.27 -12.17
C VAL A 110 -2.19 14.60 -13.41
N GLU A 111 -2.56 13.34 -13.63
CA GLU A 111 -2.03 12.54 -14.73
C GLU A 111 -2.65 12.91 -16.07
N GLN A 112 -1.86 12.73 -17.15
CA GLN A 112 -2.34 12.85 -18.51
C GLN A 112 -3.37 11.76 -18.82
N GLY A 113 -4.53 12.15 -19.37
CA GLY A 113 -5.52 11.15 -19.76
C GLY A 113 -6.88 11.76 -20.13
N PRO A 114 -7.78 10.95 -20.71
CA PRO A 114 -9.15 11.34 -20.97
C PRO A 114 -9.92 11.43 -19.66
N THR A 115 -10.71 12.49 -19.51
CA THR A 115 -11.63 12.66 -18.39
C THR A 115 -13.04 12.18 -18.73
N GLN A 116 -13.90 12.07 -17.71
CA GLN A 116 -15.31 11.70 -17.90
C GLN A 116 -16.17 12.89 -18.38
N PHE A 117 -15.60 14.09 -18.47
CA PHE A 117 -16.34 15.32 -18.80
C PHE A 117 -16.51 15.50 -20.31
N GLY A 118 -17.73 15.92 -20.69
CA GLY A 118 -18.02 16.34 -22.04
C GLY A 118 -17.44 17.72 -22.39
N PRO A 119 -17.43 18.10 -23.67
CA PRO A 119 -16.98 19.42 -24.10
C PRO A 119 -17.83 20.51 -23.50
N GLY A 120 -17.19 21.50 -22.84
CA GLY A 120 -17.88 22.57 -22.18
C GLY A 120 -16.95 23.58 -21.50
N PRO A 121 -17.49 24.51 -20.71
CA PRO A 121 -16.71 25.56 -20.03
C PRO A 121 -15.68 25.01 -19.05
N ILE A 122 -15.82 23.77 -18.63
CA ILE A 122 -14.93 23.08 -17.70
C ILE A 122 -13.46 23.04 -18.16
N VAL A 123 -13.20 23.09 -19.48
CA VAL A 123 -11.84 23.19 -20.03
C VAL A 123 -11.16 24.48 -19.58
N GLY A 124 -11.93 25.60 -19.60
CA GLY A 124 -11.43 26.89 -19.11
C GLY A 124 -11.18 26.87 -17.61
N GLU A 125 -12.04 26.20 -16.82
CA GLU A 125 -11.88 26.04 -15.39
C GLU A 125 -10.61 25.24 -15.05
N PHE A 126 -10.32 24.15 -15.77
CA PHE A 126 -9.08 23.39 -15.58
C PHE A 126 -7.84 24.21 -15.92
N ASN A 127 -7.85 24.93 -17.04
CA ASN A 127 -6.73 25.77 -17.44
C ASN A 127 -6.50 26.92 -16.44
N ALA A 128 -7.55 27.48 -15.84
CA ALA A 128 -7.45 28.54 -14.85
C ALA A 128 -6.75 28.08 -13.54
N VAL A 129 -6.86 26.82 -13.19
CA VAL A 129 -6.20 26.22 -12.00
C VAL A 129 -4.86 25.55 -12.33
N GLY A 130 -4.34 25.76 -13.56
CA GLY A 130 -3.03 25.24 -13.96
C GLY A 130 -3.03 23.80 -14.51
N ILE A 131 -4.21 23.21 -14.75
CA ILE A 131 -4.34 21.87 -15.34
C ILE A 131 -4.51 22.04 -16.87
N PRO A 132 -3.52 21.67 -17.70
CA PRO A 132 -3.61 21.84 -19.15
C PRO A 132 -4.61 20.85 -19.74
N ALA A 133 -5.81 21.33 -20.04
CA ALA A 133 -6.89 20.53 -20.60
C ALA A 133 -7.27 20.96 -22.03
N LYS A 134 -7.67 20.00 -22.85
CA LYS A 134 -8.13 20.19 -24.23
C LYS A 134 -9.28 19.25 -24.54
N ILE A 135 -10.04 19.57 -25.58
CA ILE A 135 -11.07 18.67 -26.09
C ILE A 135 -10.42 17.71 -27.08
N ASP A 136 -10.47 16.41 -26.81
CA ASP A 136 -10.05 15.34 -27.70
C ASP A 136 -11.19 14.34 -27.87
N LYS A 137 -11.52 14.02 -29.14
CA LYS A 137 -12.57 13.04 -29.48
C LYS A 137 -13.90 13.23 -28.76
N GLY A 138 -14.30 14.51 -28.53
CA GLY A 138 -15.58 14.84 -27.86
C GLY A 138 -15.58 14.68 -26.35
N LYS A 139 -14.41 14.54 -25.71
CA LYS A 139 -14.22 14.55 -24.26
C LYS A 139 -13.09 15.50 -23.88
N VAL A 140 -13.15 15.96 -22.64
CA VAL A 140 -12.03 16.74 -22.08
C VAL A 140 -10.90 15.79 -21.73
N ALA A 141 -9.69 16.07 -22.21
CA ALA A 141 -8.49 15.31 -21.89
C ALA A 141 -7.42 16.23 -21.32
N ILE A 142 -6.71 15.75 -20.31
CA ILE A 142 -5.55 16.39 -19.72
C ILE A 142 -4.36 16.08 -20.63
N GLN A 143 -3.65 17.12 -21.08
CA GLN A 143 -2.62 17.00 -22.11
C GLN A 143 -1.27 16.51 -21.57
N LYS A 144 -0.97 16.87 -20.34
CA LYS A 144 0.33 16.61 -19.72
C LYS A 144 0.14 16.35 -18.24
N THR A 145 0.84 15.37 -17.70
CA THR A 145 0.98 15.17 -16.26
C THR A 145 1.61 16.41 -15.65
N THR A 146 0.92 17.03 -14.71
CA THR A 146 1.34 18.29 -14.09
C THR A 146 1.13 18.21 -12.58
N THR A 147 2.14 18.61 -11.81
CA THR A 147 2.00 18.86 -10.38
C THR A 147 1.30 20.20 -10.20
N VAL A 148 0.13 20.19 -9.55
CA VAL A 148 -0.71 21.38 -9.37
C VAL A 148 -0.56 22.02 -7.99
N VAL A 149 -0.07 21.24 -7.01
CA VAL A 149 0.26 21.70 -5.65
C VAL A 149 1.45 20.88 -5.17
N GLU A 150 2.45 21.55 -4.61
CA GLU A 150 3.58 20.89 -3.94
C GLU A 150 3.24 20.59 -2.47
N GLN A 151 3.95 19.66 -1.88
CA GLN A 151 3.80 19.32 -0.47
C GLN A 151 4.02 20.56 0.41
N GLY A 152 3.07 20.82 1.30
CA GLY A 152 3.12 21.98 2.20
C GLY A 152 2.49 23.25 1.63
N GLU A 153 2.03 23.26 0.39
CA GLU A 153 1.35 24.40 -0.24
C GLU A 153 -0.14 24.43 0.08
N VAL A 154 -0.74 25.60 0.09
CA VAL A 154 -2.16 25.80 0.38
C VAL A 154 -3.00 25.54 -0.85
N ILE A 155 -4.01 24.67 -0.73
CA ILE A 155 -4.95 24.35 -1.80
C ILE A 155 -5.97 25.48 -1.95
N SER A 156 -6.08 26.08 -3.13
CA SER A 156 -7.09 27.08 -3.43
C SER A 156 -8.50 26.49 -3.52
N ALA A 157 -9.53 27.32 -3.31
CA ALA A 157 -10.93 26.88 -3.36
C ALA A 157 -11.29 26.27 -4.72
N ASP A 158 -10.90 26.92 -5.81
CA ASP A 158 -11.20 26.50 -7.17
C ASP A 158 -10.49 25.18 -7.52
N LEU A 159 -9.23 25.06 -7.10
CA LEU A 159 -8.47 23.83 -7.27
C LEU A 159 -9.05 22.67 -6.49
N GLY A 160 -9.46 22.87 -5.23
CA GLY A 160 -10.11 21.82 -4.43
C GLY A 160 -11.39 21.28 -5.09
N ILE A 161 -12.21 22.17 -5.69
CA ILE A 161 -13.40 21.77 -6.42
C ILE A 161 -13.04 20.98 -7.69
N MET A 162 -12.01 21.39 -8.42
CA MET A 162 -11.57 20.69 -9.64
C MET A 162 -10.98 19.31 -9.33
N LEU A 163 -10.18 19.20 -8.30
CA LEU A 163 -9.64 17.90 -7.83
C LEU A 163 -10.76 16.96 -7.42
N ALA A 164 -11.77 17.45 -6.69
CA ALA A 164 -12.93 16.65 -6.32
C ALA A 164 -13.74 16.19 -7.55
N LYS A 165 -13.89 17.04 -8.58
CA LYS A 165 -14.53 16.67 -9.86
C LYS A 165 -13.72 15.58 -10.58
N LEU A 166 -12.39 15.62 -10.54
CA LEU A 166 -11.51 14.59 -11.11
C LEU A 166 -11.47 13.29 -10.30
N GLY A 167 -12.06 13.28 -9.10
CA GLY A 167 -12.02 12.14 -8.17
C GLY A 167 -10.71 12.03 -7.42
N ILE A 168 -9.86 13.05 -7.48
CA ILE A 168 -8.59 13.12 -6.75
C ILE A 168 -8.87 13.63 -5.34
N ASN A 169 -8.61 12.80 -4.37
CA ASN A 169 -8.83 13.07 -2.95
C ASN A 169 -7.49 13.10 -2.22
N PRO A 170 -6.79 14.25 -2.19
CA PRO A 170 -5.40 14.31 -1.72
C PRO A 170 -5.28 14.29 -0.19
N ILE A 171 -6.35 14.55 0.52
CA ILE A 171 -6.34 14.55 1.99
C ILE A 171 -6.75 13.18 2.48
N GLU A 172 -5.82 12.48 3.09
CA GLU A 172 -6.14 11.21 3.73
C GLU A 172 -6.82 11.44 5.07
N ILE A 173 -7.90 10.72 5.29
CA ILE A 173 -8.61 10.66 6.55
C ILE A 173 -8.70 9.21 6.99
N GLY A 174 -8.45 8.97 8.25
CA GLY A 174 -8.48 7.62 8.81
C GLY A 174 -8.19 7.67 10.30
N ILE A 175 -8.18 6.50 10.89
CA ILE A 175 -7.71 6.33 12.25
C ILE A 175 -6.21 6.09 12.16
N ILE A 176 -5.42 7.12 12.47
CA ILE A 176 -3.96 7.08 12.37
C ILE A 176 -3.39 6.60 13.71
N LEU A 177 -2.65 5.49 13.69
CA LEU A 177 -1.96 5.01 14.88
C LEU A 177 -0.74 5.88 15.15
N THR A 178 -0.68 6.50 16.33
CA THR A 178 0.50 7.26 16.79
C THR A 178 1.55 6.31 17.37
N GLY A 179 1.11 5.24 17.98
CA GLY A 179 1.95 4.14 18.47
C GLY A 179 1.15 3.15 19.30
N ALA A 180 1.78 2.03 19.59
CA ALA A 180 1.16 0.93 20.35
C ALA A 180 2.07 0.46 21.48
N ILE A 181 1.46 -0.08 22.52
CA ILE A 181 2.15 -0.70 23.66
C ILE A 181 1.68 -2.15 23.73
N GLU A 182 2.63 -3.07 23.62
CA GLU A 182 2.42 -4.52 23.71
C GLU A 182 3.46 -5.10 24.67
N ASP A 183 3.02 -5.87 25.64
CA ASP A 183 3.89 -6.51 26.66
C ASP A 183 4.85 -5.54 27.39
N GLY A 184 4.47 -4.27 27.52
CA GLY A 184 5.29 -3.23 28.14
C GLY A 184 6.33 -2.60 27.22
N PHE A 185 6.39 -2.99 25.94
CA PHE A 185 7.22 -2.36 24.92
C PHE A 185 6.42 -1.33 24.14
N LEU A 186 7.03 -0.18 23.93
CA LEU A 186 6.49 0.88 23.08
C LEU A 186 6.94 0.67 21.62
N PHE A 187 5.99 0.70 20.72
CA PHE A 187 6.21 0.71 19.28
C PHE A 187 5.69 2.04 18.73
N GLU A 188 6.57 2.83 18.15
CA GLU A 188 6.20 4.04 17.42
C GLU A 188 5.60 3.66 16.05
N ALA A 189 4.77 4.54 15.49
CA ALA A 189 4.10 4.28 14.20
C ALA A 189 5.08 3.96 13.08
N ASP A 190 6.21 4.67 13.02
CA ASP A 190 7.26 4.48 12.01
C ASP A 190 7.90 3.07 12.07
N SER A 191 7.97 2.50 13.28
CA SER A 191 8.50 1.13 13.49
C SER A 191 7.50 0.04 13.11
N LEU A 192 6.22 0.39 13.02
CA LEU A 192 5.13 -0.53 12.68
C LEU A 192 4.83 -0.55 11.18
N ASP A 193 5.26 0.49 10.43
CA ASP A 193 5.12 0.55 8.98
C ASP A 193 6.15 -0.35 8.29
N LEU A 194 5.86 -1.64 8.28
CA LEU A 194 6.68 -2.64 7.61
C LEU A 194 6.06 -3.04 6.29
N ASP A 195 6.75 -2.75 5.20
CA ASP A 195 6.43 -3.30 3.88
C ASP A 195 6.77 -4.81 3.82
N THR A 196 5.88 -5.62 4.38
CA THR A 196 6.02 -7.08 4.41
C THR A 196 6.00 -7.69 3.01
N ASP A 197 5.26 -7.10 2.07
CA ASP A 197 5.14 -7.59 0.69
C ASP A 197 6.39 -7.26 -0.12
N GLY A 198 6.96 -6.07 0.04
CA GLY A 198 8.25 -5.69 -0.52
C GLY A 198 9.37 -6.58 -0.01
N PHE A 199 9.45 -6.77 1.30
CA PHE A 199 10.45 -7.63 1.92
C PHE A 199 10.36 -9.09 1.44
N ARG A 200 9.13 -9.63 1.31
CA ARG A 200 8.90 -10.95 0.75
C ARG A 200 9.37 -11.05 -0.71
N THR A 201 9.10 -10.03 -1.50
CA THR A 201 9.52 -9.94 -2.91
C THR A 201 11.04 -9.89 -3.01
N ASP A 202 11.71 -9.14 -2.14
CA ASP A 202 13.16 -9.05 -2.09
C ASP A 202 13.81 -10.40 -1.73
N ILE A 203 13.26 -11.12 -0.76
CA ILE A 203 13.73 -12.47 -0.41
C ILE A 203 13.56 -13.43 -1.60
N ILE A 204 12.42 -13.41 -2.28
CA ILE A 204 12.17 -14.25 -3.46
C ILE A 204 13.18 -13.91 -4.57
N THR A 205 13.40 -12.63 -4.83
CA THR A 205 14.35 -12.13 -5.85
C THR A 205 15.76 -12.53 -5.50
N ALA A 206 16.19 -12.33 -4.27
CA ALA A 206 17.53 -12.72 -3.79
C ALA A 206 17.74 -14.25 -3.89
N THR A 207 16.74 -15.03 -3.47
CA THR A 207 16.80 -16.51 -3.55
C THR A 207 16.87 -16.99 -4.99
N SER A 208 16.07 -16.42 -5.88
CA SER A 208 16.09 -16.73 -7.32
C SER A 208 17.41 -16.35 -7.95
N GLY A 209 17.96 -15.19 -7.60
CA GLY A 209 19.30 -14.74 -8.03
C GLY A 209 20.40 -15.68 -7.58
N ALA A 210 20.39 -16.09 -6.32
CA ALA A 210 21.35 -17.04 -5.77
C ALA A 210 21.26 -18.42 -6.45
N PHE A 211 20.03 -18.91 -6.69
CA PHE A 211 19.81 -20.16 -7.40
C PHE A 211 20.31 -20.09 -8.86
N ASN A 212 20.01 -19.02 -9.57
CA ASN A 212 20.47 -18.81 -10.94
C ASN A 212 22.02 -18.73 -11.00
N LEU A 213 22.64 -18.04 -10.03
CA LEU A 213 24.09 -17.98 -9.92
C LEU A 213 24.68 -19.37 -9.69
N ALA A 214 24.12 -20.14 -8.75
CA ALA A 214 24.56 -21.51 -8.45
C ALA A 214 24.45 -22.42 -9.67
N CYS A 215 23.38 -22.31 -10.46
CA CYS A 215 23.23 -23.03 -11.71
C CYS A 215 24.26 -22.60 -12.77
N ASN A 216 24.57 -21.31 -12.87
CA ASN A 216 25.54 -20.80 -13.84
C ASN A 216 26.98 -21.24 -13.54
N ILE A 217 27.37 -21.22 -12.27
CA ILE A 217 28.70 -21.70 -11.85
C ILE A 217 28.79 -23.23 -11.72
N ARG A 218 27.67 -23.92 -12.04
CA ARG A 218 27.55 -25.38 -11.91
C ARG A 218 27.84 -25.91 -10.50
N TRP A 219 27.32 -25.18 -9.50
CA TRP A 219 27.36 -25.64 -8.11
C TRP A 219 26.36 -26.78 -7.87
N PHE A 220 26.87 -27.97 -7.60
CA PHE A 220 26.05 -29.15 -7.43
C PHE A 220 25.50 -29.23 -6.00
N SER A 221 24.20 -29.10 -5.88
CA SER A 221 23.44 -29.29 -4.65
C SER A 221 22.17 -30.10 -4.93
N SER A 222 21.53 -30.61 -3.90
CA SER A 222 20.24 -31.31 -4.05
C SER A 222 19.17 -30.47 -4.74
N GLN A 223 19.25 -29.15 -4.61
CA GLN A 223 18.30 -28.21 -5.20
C GLN A 223 18.64 -27.86 -6.66
N THR A 224 19.92 -27.73 -7.01
CA THR A 224 20.36 -27.33 -8.36
C THR A 224 20.48 -28.50 -9.32
N MET A 225 20.72 -29.70 -8.81
CA MET A 225 20.91 -30.91 -9.65
C MET A 225 19.77 -31.19 -10.64
N PRO A 226 18.50 -31.15 -10.26
CA PRO A 226 17.42 -31.42 -11.22
C PRO A 226 17.44 -30.44 -12.40
N THR A 227 17.65 -29.16 -12.12
CA THR A 227 17.69 -28.09 -13.14
C THR A 227 18.92 -28.23 -14.03
N LEU A 228 20.09 -28.53 -13.45
CA LEU A 228 21.33 -28.74 -14.22
C LEU A 228 21.25 -29.97 -15.12
N LEU A 229 20.66 -31.08 -14.64
CA LEU A 229 20.45 -32.27 -15.45
C LEU A 229 19.44 -32.02 -16.59
N ALA A 230 18.34 -31.34 -16.30
CA ALA A 230 17.37 -30.97 -17.33
C ALA A 230 18.00 -30.07 -18.41
N LYS A 231 18.82 -29.08 -17.99
CA LYS A 231 19.56 -28.19 -18.88
C LYS A 231 20.57 -28.98 -19.74
N ALA A 232 21.38 -29.82 -19.13
CA ALA A 232 22.36 -30.65 -19.84
C ALA A 232 21.69 -31.61 -20.85
N SER A 233 20.58 -32.23 -20.46
CA SER A 233 19.79 -33.09 -21.37
C SER A 233 19.23 -32.30 -22.55
N GLY A 234 18.69 -31.10 -22.29
CA GLY A 234 18.16 -30.22 -23.35
C GLY A 234 19.26 -29.73 -24.30
N GLU A 235 20.42 -29.34 -23.77
CA GLU A 235 21.60 -28.92 -24.58
C GLU A 235 22.12 -30.09 -25.43
N ALA A 236 22.26 -31.29 -24.84
CA ALA A 236 22.65 -32.48 -25.59
C ALA A 236 21.68 -32.80 -26.71
N MET A 237 20.38 -32.70 -26.45
CA MET A 237 19.33 -32.94 -27.46
C MET A 237 19.39 -31.88 -28.57
N SER A 238 19.61 -30.63 -28.23
CA SER A 238 19.76 -29.55 -29.21
C SER A 238 20.98 -29.78 -30.12
N VAL A 239 22.10 -30.17 -29.55
CA VAL A 239 23.33 -30.52 -30.32
C VAL A 239 23.06 -31.73 -31.22
N ALA A 240 22.41 -32.78 -30.74
CA ALA A 240 22.09 -33.96 -31.53
C ALA A 240 21.18 -33.63 -32.71
N VAL A 241 20.18 -32.75 -32.49
CA VAL A 241 19.27 -32.30 -33.58
C VAL A 241 20.00 -31.44 -34.61
N GLU A 242 20.86 -30.51 -34.18
CA GLU A 242 21.65 -29.68 -35.12
C GLU A 242 22.73 -30.47 -35.87
N ALA A 243 23.32 -31.49 -35.23
CA ALA A 243 24.25 -32.40 -35.88
C ALA A 243 23.59 -33.47 -36.78
N GLY A 244 22.26 -33.50 -36.84
CA GLY A 244 21.54 -34.46 -37.66
C GLY A 244 21.60 -35.92 -37.17
N ILE A 245 21.94 -36.14 -35.89
CA ILE A 245 22.02 -37.47 -35.28
C ILE A 245 20.61 -38.03 -35.12
N THR A 246 20.32 -39.13 -35.80
CA THR A 246 19.03 -39.80 -35.76
C THR A 246 19.05 -40.97 -34.74
N ASN A 247 18.19 -40.89 -33.76
CA ASN A 247 17.91 -41.94 -32.76
C ASN A 247 16.43 -41.91 -32.35
N ASP A 248 15.99 -42.85 -31.55
CA ASP A 248 14.59 -42.97 -31.14
C ASP A 248 14.03 -41.72 -30.47
N VAL A 249 14.89 -40.88 -29.86
CA VAL A 249 14.51 -39.65 -29.17
C VAL A 249 14.48 -38.45 -30.12
N THR A 250 15.40 -38.38 -31.09
CA THR A 250 15.52 -37.22 -32.00
C THR A 250 14.62 -37.32 -33.23
N ILE A 251 14.26 -38.58 -33.69
CA ILE A 251 13.35 -38.79 -34.85
C ILE A 251 12.03 -38.01 -34.68
N PRO A 252 11.30 -38.10 -33.56
CA PRO A 252 10.06 -37.36 -33.40
C PRO A 252 10.24 -35.84 -33.52
N LEU A 253 11.38 -35.33 -33.05
CA LEU A 253 11.71 -33.91 -33.14
C LEU A 253 11.98 -33.49 -34.59
N PHE A 254 12.70 -34.31 -35.39
CA PHE A 254 12.91 -34.04 -36.80
C PHE A 254 11.59 -34.05 -37.59
N VAL A 255 10.70 -35.00 -37.31
CA VAL A 255 9.38 -35.06 -37.93
C VAL A 255 8.55 -33.83 -37.57
N SER A 256 8.54 -33.44 -36.29
CA SER A 256 7.84 -32.24 -35.85
C SER A 256 8.40 -30.95 -36.49
N ARG A 257 9.73 -30.82 -36.58
CA ARG A 257 10.40 -29.71 -37.21
C ARG A 257 10.16 -29.66 -38.72
N ALA A 258 10.13 -30.79 -39.39
CA ALA A 258 9.79 -30.91 -40.80
C ALA A 258 8.34 -30.53 -41.05
N ASN A 259 7.42 -30.98 -40.21
CA ASN A 259 6.00 -30.65 -40.31
C ASN A 259 5.74 -29.15 -40.07
N ALA A 260 6.43 -28.50 -39.11
CA ALA A 260 6.33 -27.09 -38.84
C ALA A 260 6.95 -26.22 -39.97
N ARG A 261 7.93 -26.73 -40.68
CA ARG A 261 8.55 -26.05 -41.84
C ARG A 261 7.81 -26.26 -43.15
N TRP A 262 6.89 -27.20 -43.21
CA TRP A 262 6.05 -27.43 -44.38
C TRP A 262 4.89 -26.43 -44.28
N PRO A 263 4.95 -25.28 -45.00
CA PRO A 263 3.77 -24.43 -45.07
C PRO A 263 2.68 -25.23 -45.73
N SER A 264 1.47 -25.12 -45.28
CA SER A 264 0.25 -25.64 -45.88
C SER A 264 0.12 -25.05 -47.31
N ARG A 265 0.78 -25.66 -48.29
CA ARG A 265 0.52 -25.47 -49.70
C ARG A 265 -0.67 -26.37 -50.07
N ALA A 266 -1.82 -26.05 -49.50
CA ALA A 266 -3.07 -26.64 -49.90
C ALA A 266 -4.21 -25.73 -49.50
N SER A 267 -4.41 -24.69 -50.25
CA SER A 267 -5.71 -24.10 -50.56
C SER A 267 -5.52 -23.06 -51.67
#